data_87f5c7c66084fa6f8950d533b2caad27
#
_entry.id   87f5c7c66084fa6f8950d533b2caad27
#
_cell.length_a   1.000
_cell.length_b   1.000
_cell.length_c   1.000
_cell.angle_alpha   90.00
_cell.angle_beta   90.00
_cell.angle_gamma   90.00
#
_symmetry.space_group_name_H-M   'P 1'
#
loop_
_entity.id
_entity.type
_entity.pdbx_description
1 polymer ?
#
loop_
_entity_poly.entity_id
_entity_poly.type
_entity_poly.pdbx_seq_one_letter_code
_entity_poly.pdbx_strand_id
1 'polypeptide(L)'
;MHIASNNQRRLKYQLASDLHIEYLENPKASDFIKKNADILVLAGDIGSLYKIDQLETFLKELSDFEKILYIPGNHEFYMVRDIKPKPFNHLLRDLYDLENKIPNLIIMNCNSVIIDDIEFLGCTLWSNLGQNFFPKYRVRIYGFTNIVYQQQYDKNVQWLKKTLSTPKTHNRVVVTHYPPTNLSTREKFSYLYSNTLDHLIKISNMSVWNFGHIHKNHMFTKNEVLLVTNQTGRVKDNVKDYVRDFIVTV
;
A
#
# COMPACT_ATOMS: atom_id res chain seq x y z
N MET A 1 37.96 10.86 26.69
CA MET A 1 36.92 9.96 26.14
C MET A 1 35.94 10.79 25.34
N HIS A 2 36.09 10.83 24.01
CA HIS A 2 35.09 11.43 23.12
C HIS A 2 33.98 10.43 22.97
N ILE A 3 32.83 10.71 23.58
CA ILE A 3 31.56 10.03 23.22
C ILE A 3 31.18 10.55 21.84
N ALA A 4 31.47 9.78 20.80
CA ALA A 4 30.92 10.05 19.48
C ALA A 4 29.39 9.94 19.64
N SER A 5 28.70 11.08 19.55
CA SER A 5 27.25 11.12 19.39
C SER A 5 26.92 10.41 18.07
N ASN A 6 26.41 9.20 18.16
CA ASN A 6 25.86 8.47 17.04
C ASN A 6 24.62 9.24 16.55
N ASN A 7 24.83 10.25 15.73
CA ASN A 7 23.78 10.95 15.00
C ASN A 7 23.31 10.00 13.89
N GLN A 8 22.62 8.90 14.25
CA GLN A 8 21.93 8.10 13.26
C GLN A 8 20.94 9.00 12.53
N ARG A 9 21.23 9.26 11.25
CA ARG A 9 20.36 10.05 10.37
C ARG A 9 19.05 9.28 10.25
N ARG A 10 17.97 9.81 10.84
CA ARG A 10 16.65 9.19 10.75
C ARG A 10 16.16 9.25 9.31
N LEU A 11 15.79 8.09 8.77
CA LEU A 11 15.23 8.01 7.43
C LEU A 11 13.87 8.73 7.41
N LYS A 12 13.65 9.53 6.36
CA LYS A 12 12.38 10.20 6.07
C LYS A 12 11.86 9.74 4.73
N TYR A 13 10.57 9.45 4.67
CA TYR A 13 9.88 9.14 3.43
C TYR A 13 8.49 9.79 3.41
N GLN A 14 7.95 10.04 2.22
CA GLN A 14 6.58 10.49 2.03
C GLN A 14 5.64 9.30 1.91
N LEU A 15 4.42 9.45 2.42
CA LEU A 15 3.35 8.46 2.33
C LEU A 15 2.15 9.05 1.61
N ALA A 16 1.63 8.33 0.61
CA ALA A 16 0.35 8.60 -0.03
C ALA A 16 -0.37 7.28 -0.36
N SER A 17 -1.69 7.31 -0.40
CA SER A 17 -2.50 6.14 -0.74
C SER A 17 -3.91 6.56 -1.19
N ASP A 18 -4.60 5.64 -1.86
CA ASP A 18 -6.01 5.79 -2.26
C ASP A 18 -6.26 7.07 -3.09
N LEU A 19 -5.36 7.35 -4.03
CA LEU A 19 -5.46 8.53 -4.90
C LEU A 19 -6.57 8.39 -5.95
N HIS A 20 -6.88 7.14 -6.36
CA HIS A 20 -7.97 6.80 -7.24
C HIS A 20 -8.03 7.64 -8.52
N ILE A 21 -6.87 7.84 -9.15
CA ILE A 21 -6.75 8.64 -10.37
C ILE A 21 -7.58 8.09 -11.54
N GLU A 22 -7.97 6.81 -11.49
CA GLU A 22 -8.81 6.18 -12.50
C GLU A 22 -10.19 6.82 -12.65
N TYR A 23 -10.63 7.60 -11.66
CA TYR A 23 -11.91 8.33 -11.70
C TYR A 23 -11.79 9.77 -12.19
N LEU A 24 -10.58 10.21 -12.52
CA LEU A 24 -10.29 11.59 -12.90
C LEU A 24 -9.94 11.70 -14.38
N GLU A 25 -10.21 12.87 -14.95
CA GLU A 25 -9.71 13.26 -16.26
C GLU A 25 -8.33 13.94 -16.08
N ASN A 26 -7.32 13.43 -16.82
CA ASN A 26 -5.97 14.02 -16.85
C ASN A 26 -5.38 14.36 -15.47
N PRO A 27 -5.36 13.42 -14.50
CA PRO A 27 -4.80 13.66 -13.18
C PRO A 27 -3.31 13.95 -13.30
N LYS A 28 -2.82 14.97 -12.58
CA LYS A 28 -1.39 15.28 -12.46
C LYS A 28 -0.87 14.84 -11.11
N ALA A 29 0.34 14.32 -11.06
CA ALA A 29 0.96 13.94 -9.80
C ALA A 29 1.10 15.13 -8.85
N SER A 30 1.36 16.33 -9.38
CA SER A 30 1.43 17.56 -8.61
C SER A 30 0.12 17.97 -7.91
N ASP A 31 -1.04 17.43 -8.31
CA ASP A 31 -2.31 17.69 -7.64
C ASP A 31 -2.38 16.96 -6.28
N PHE A 32 -1.68 15.84 -6.16
CA PHE A 32 -1.70 14.94 -5.00
C PHE A 32 -0.42 14.97 -4.18
N ILE A 33 0.72 15.12 -4.81
CA ILE A 33 2.03 14.93 -4.19
C ILE A 33 2.88 16.18 -4.41
N LYS A 34 3.41 16.72 -3.30
CA LYS A 34 4.42 17.76 -3.30
C LYS A 34 5.68 17.16 -2.67
N LYS A 35 6.75 17.02 -3.46
CA LYS A 35 7.99 16.38 -2.98
C LYS A 35 8.56 17.10 -1.74
N ASN A 36 8.84 16.31 -0.69
CA ASN A 36 9.44 16.76 0.57
C ASN A 36 10.38 15.69 1.18
N ALA A 37 10.61 14.56 0.46
CA ALA A 37 11.59 13.54 0.78
C ALA A 37 12.08 12.87 -0.50
N ASP A 38 13.15 12.06 -0.42
CA ASP A 38 13.71 11.36 -1.57
C ASP A 38 12.98 10.06 -1.87
N ILE A 39 12.31 9.48 -0.87
CA ILE A 39 11.55 8.24 -0.99
C ILE A 39 10.05 8.54 -0.90
N LEU A 40 9.28 7.96 -1.83
CA LEU A 40 7.82 7.98 -1.81
C LEU A 40 7.29 6.56 -1.62
N VAL A 41 6.39 6.39 -0.68
CA VAL A 41 5.62 5.16 -0.45
C VAL A 41 4.19 5.37 -0.93
N LEU A 42 3.77 4.58 -1.90
CA LEU A 42 2.41 4.54 -2.44
C LEU A 42 1.72 3.27 -1.93
N ALA A 43 0.82 3.42 -0.94
CA ALA A 43 0.21 2.29 -0.24
C ALA A 43 -1.10 1.80 -0.88
N GLY A 44 -1.14 1.77 -2.22
CA GLY A 44 -2.21 1.16 -3.02
C GLY A 44 -3.37 2.06 -3.38
N ASP A 45 -4.19 1.57 -4.30
CA ASP A 45 -5.35 2.27 -4.87
C ASP A 45 -4.94 3.64 -5.48
N ILE A 46 -3.80 3.65 -6.18
CA ILE A 46 -3.29 4.83 -6.87
C ILE A 46 -4.08 5.05 -8.15
N GLY A 47 -4.27 3.98 -8.93
CA GLY A 47 -5.00 4.02 -10.18
C GLY A 47 -5.44 2.64 -10.64
N SER A 48 -5.73 2.46 -11.94
CA SER A 48 -6.21 1.21 -12.50
C SER A 48 -5.29 0.68 -13.59
N LEU A 49 -4.96 -0.61 -13.55
CA LEU A 49 -4.22 -1.32 -14.61
C LEU A 49 -5.06 -1.49 -15.90
N TYR A 50 -6.36 -1.24 -15.86
CA TYR A 50 -7.18 -1.12 -17.05
C TYR A 50 -7.02 0.23 -17.75
N LYS A 51 -6.44 1.24 -17.04
CA LYS A 51 -6.06 2.55 -17.57
C LYS A 51 -4.56 2.75 -17.43
N ILE A 52 -3.79 1.75 -17.88
CA ILE A 52 -2.36 1.67 -17.62
C ILE A 52 -1.58 2.88 -18.14
N ASP A 53 -1.96 3.45 -19.28
CA ASP A 53 -1.29 4.62 -19.85
C ASP A 53 -1.46 5.86 -18.95
N GLN A 54 -2.64 6.02 -18.31
CA GLN A 54 -2.89 7.07 -17.33
C GLN A 54 -2.00 6.87 -16.08
N LEU A 55 -1.95 5.64 -15.57
CA LEU A 55 -1.14 5.29 -14.39
C LEU A 55 0.37 5.45 -14.69
N GLU A 56 0.83 5.00 -15.85
CA GLU A 56 2.22 5.15 -16.30
C GLU A 56 2.61 6.62 -16.42
N THR A 57 1.76 7.45 -17.03
CA THR A 57 1.98 8.89 -17.17
C THR A 57 2.09 9.56 -15.81
N PHE A 58 1.14 9.26 -14.91
CA PHE A 58 1.14 9.79 -13.54
C PHE A 58 2.41 9.42 -12.77
N LEU A 59 2.83 8.16 -12.83
CA LEU A 59 4.04 7.68 -12.14
C LEU A 59 5.32 8.30 -12.71
N LYS A 60 5.40 8.54 -14.02
CA LYS A 60 6.54 9.23 -14.67
C LYS A 60 6.68 10.69 -14.22
N GLU A 61 5.59 11.36 -13.87
CA GLU A 61 5.66 12.73 -13.29
C GLU A 61 6.32 12.75 -11.90
N LEU A 62 6.51 11.60 -11.26
CA LEU A 62 7.19 11.45 -9.97
C LEU A 62 8.70 11.14 -10.11
N SER A 63 9.29 11.41 -11.26
CA SER A 63 10.71 11.13 -11.56
C SER A 63 11.71 11.83 -10.64
N ASP A 64 11.30 12.90 -9.95
CA ASP A 64 12.14 13.63 -8.99
C ASP A 64 12.42 12.84 -7.71
N PHE A 65 11.63 11.82 -7.38
CA PHE A 65 11.92 10.93 -6.25
C PHE A 65 13.05 9.97 -6.59
N GLU A 66 13.95 9.71 -5.64
CA GLU A 66 15.01 8.71 -5.84
C GLU A 66 14.44 7.29 -5.91
N LYS A 67 13.41 7.02 -5.09
CA LYS A 67 12.70 5.73 -5.08
C LYS A 67 11.21 5.92 -4.81
N ILE A 68 10.42 5.14 -5.53
CA ILE A 68 8.97 5.03 -5.35
C ILE A 68 8.67 3.57 -5.00
N LEU A 69 8.25 3.32 -3.77
CA LEU A 69 7.81 2.00 -3.31
C LEU A 69 6.31 1.89 -3.51
N TYR A 70 5.88 1.11 -4.51
CA TYR A 70 4.48 1.00 -4.89
C TYR A 70 3.89 -0.36 -4.49
N ILE A 71 2.99 -0.33 -3.53
CA ILE A 71 2.20 -1.48 -3.09
C ILE A 71 0.87 -1.44 -3.85
N PRO A 72 0.49 -2.48 -4.64
CA PRO A 72 -0.82 -2.48 -5.28
C PRO A 72 -1.94 -2.65 -4.27
N GLY A 73 -3.02 -1.89 -4.45
CA GLY A 73 -4.27 -2.09 -3.74
C GLY A 73 -5.23 -2.99 -4.53
N ASN A 74 -6.51 -2.92 -4.23
CA ASN A 74 -7.52 -3.71 -4.94
C ASN A 74 -8.04 -3.01 -6.20
N HIS A 75 -8.06 -1.68 -6.22
CA HIS A 75 -8.55 -0.91 -7.36
C HIS A 75 -7.64 -0.99 -8.58
N GLU A 76 -6.36 -1.27 -8.40
CA GLU A 76 -5.47 -1.57 -9.52
C GLU A 76 -6.02 -2.69 -10.41
N PHE A 77 -6.73 -3.66 -9.81
CA PHE A 77 -7.24 -4.85 -10.49
C PHE A 77 -8.75 -4.81 -10.81
N TYR A 78 -9.47 -3.78 -10.38
CA TYR A 78 -10.91 -3.72 -10.58
C TYR A 78 -11.26 -3.45 -12.05
N MET A 79 -12.19 -4.26 -12.58
CA MET A 79 -12.74 -4.06 -13.92
C MET A 79 -13.31 -2.65 -14.08
N VAL A 80 -12.91 -2.00 -15.14
CA VAL A 80 -13.44 -0.70 -15.58
C VAL A 80 -14.54 -0.95 -16.61
N ARG A 81 -15.62 -0.18 -16.53
CA ARG A 81 -16.74 -0.26 -17.46
C ARG A 81 -16.26 -0.02 -18.90
N ASP A 82 -16.85 -0.76 -19.83
CA ASP A 82 -16.60 -0.66 -21.29
C ASP A 82 -15.16 -1.03 -21.72
N ILE A 83 -14.35 -1.60 -20.80
CA ILE A 83 -13.02 -2.18 -21.11
C ILE A 83 -13.08 -3.70 -20.97
N LYS A 84 -12.52 -4.41 -21.96
CA LYS A 84 -12.47 -5.88 -21.96
C LYS A 84 -11.79 -6.40 -20.69
N PRO A 85 -12.42 -7.31 -19.95
CA PRO A 85 -11.81 -7.88 -18.74
C PRO A 85 -10.51 -8.62 -19.04
N LYS A 86 -9.51 -8.42 -18.14
CA LYS A 86 -8.21 -9.10 -18.17
C LYS A 86 -8.09 -10.04 -16.97
N PRO A 87 -7.51 -11.24 -17.11
CA PRO A 87 -7.18 -12.10 -15.98
C PRO A 87 -6.23 -11.41 -15.00
N PHE A 88 -6.38 -11.69 -13.71
CA PHE A 88 -5.57 -11.09 -12.64
C PHE A 88 -4.06 -11.23 -12.85
N ASN A 89 -3.60 -12.40 -13.31
CA ASN A 89 -2.19 -12.64 -13.60
C ASN A 89 -1.66 -11.82 -14.79
N HIS A 90 -2.53 -11.40 -15.72
CA HIS A 90 -2.16 -10.49 -16.81
C HIS A 90 -1.98 -9.07 -16.26
N LEU A 91 -2.90 -8.62 -15.41
CA LEU A 91 -2.78 -7.32 -14.74
C LEU A 91 -1.53 -7.25 -13.83
N LEU A 92 -1.18 -8.36 -13.16
CA LEU A 92 0.07 -8.43 -12.40
C LEU A 92 1.31 -8.28 -13.30
N ARG A 93 1.32 -8.85 -14.50
CA ARG A 93 2.40 -8.63 -15.46
C ARG A 93 2.45 -7.18 -15.91
N ASP A 94 1.30 -6.61 -16.30
CA ASP A 94 1.20 -5.21 -16.69
C ASP A 94 1.77 -4.29 -15.58
N LEU A 95 1.54 -4.63 -14.29
CA LEU A 95 2.08 -3.90 -13.14
C LEU A 95 3.62 -4.00 -13.06
N TYR A 96 4.19 -5.19 -13.20
CA TYR A 96 5.64 -5.38 -13.20
C TYR A 96 6.32 -4.77 -14.44
N ASP A 97 5.61 -4.70 -15.57
CA ASP A 97 6.11 -4.02 -16.76
C ASP A 97 6.27 -2.51 -16.55
N LEU A 98 5.50 -1.89 -15.64
CA LEU A 98 5.71 -0.49 -15.22
C LEU A 98 7.05 -0.30 -14.52
N GLU A 99 7.48 -1.25 -13.67
CA GLU A 99 8.78 -1.21 -12.99
C GLU A 99 9.95 -1.20 -14.00
N ASN A 100 9.82 -1.93 -15.11
CA ASN A 100 10.81 -1.93 -16.18
C ASN A 100 10.87 -0.60 -16.98
N LYS A 101 9.78 0.16 -16.99
CA LYS A 101 9.65 1.41 -17.74
C LYS A 101 9.97 2.67 -16.92
N ILE A 102 9.95 2.57 -15.60
CA ILE A 102 10.09 3.70 -14.68
C ILE A 102 11.25 3.40 -13.73
N PRO A 103 12.44 3.99 -13.96
CA PRO A 103 13.69 3.56 -13.32
C PRO A 103 13.72 3.66 -11.79
N ASN A 104 12.96 4.57 -11.20
CA ASN A 104 12.88 4.78 -9.75
C ASN A 104 11.69 4.05 -9.08
N LEU A 105 10.89 3.29 -9.84
CA LEU A 105 9.75 2.54 -9.34
C LEU A 105 10.17 1.15 -8.84
N ILE A 106 9.68 0.75 -7.68
CA ILE A 106 9.83 -0.58 -7.11
C ILE A 106 8.45 -1.10 -6.73
N ILE A 107 8.01 -2.18 -7.38
CA ILE A 107 6.73 -2.83 -7.07
C ILE A 107 6.89 -3.74 -5.86
N MET A 108 6.08 -3.49 -4.83
CA MET A 108 6.11 -4.18 -3.55
C MET A 108 4.90 -5.14 -3.41
N ASN A 109 5.09 -6.42 -3.77
CA ASN A 109 4.03 -7.43 -3.72
C ASN A 109 4.57 -8.76 -3.16
N CYS A 110 4.64 -8.87 -1.85
CA CYS A 110 5.30 -9.94 -1.09
C CYS A 110 6.83 -9.96 -1.32
N ASN A 111 7.45 -8.81 -1.26
CA ASN A 111 8.91 -8.63 -1.30
C ASN A 111 9.34 -7.53 -0.33
N SER A 112 10.65 -7.40 -0.16
CA SER A 112 11.26 -6.36 0.66
C SER A 112 12.39 -5.66 -0.06
N VAL A 113 12.67 -4.43 0.34
CA VAL A 113 13.82 -3.64 -0.10
C VAL A 113 14.46 -2.98 1.12
N ILE A 114 15.80 -2.92 1.13
CA ILE A 114 16.55 -2.22 2.17
C ILE A 114 17.01 -0.88 1.60
N ILE A 115 16.70 0.20 2.33
CA ILE A 115 17.13 1.57 2.02
C ILE A 115 17.67 2.16 3.33
N ASP A 116 18.93 2.59 3.35
CA ASP A 116 19.58 3.20 4.52
C ASP A 116 19.33 2.43 5.83
N ASP A 117 19.63 1.13 5.84
CA ASP A 117 19.44 0.24 7.01
C ASP A 117 17.98 0.04 7.47
N ILE A 118 16.99 0.52 6.72
CA ILE A 118 15.57 0.24 6.95
C ILE A 118 15.08 -0.79 5.93
N GLU A 119 14.51 -1.90 6.42
CA GLU A 119 13.87 -2.92 5.57
C GLU A 119 12.38 -2.56 5.39
N PHE A 120 12.00 -2.15 4.18
CA PHE A 120 10.60 -1.98 3.80
C PHE A 120 10.02 -3.31 3.34
N LEU A 121 8.90 -3.72 3.92
CA LEU A 121 8.17 -4.94 3.61
C LEU A 121 6.84 -4.57 2.97
N GLY A 122 6.57 -5.01 1.74
CA GLY A 122 5.35 -4.59 1.01
C GLY A 122 4.50 -5.75 0.52
N CYS A 123 3.18 -5.66 0.73
CA CYS A 123 2.16 -6.50 0.10
C CYS A 123 0.78 -5.87 0.16
N THR A 124 -0.13 -6.29 -0.70
CA THR A 124 -1.54 -5.80 -0.67
C THR A 124 -2.23 -6.10 0.66
N LEU A 125 -1.93 -7.24 1.29
CA LEU A 125 -2.57 -7.75 2.49
C LEU A 125 -4.10 -7.84 2.34
N TRP A 126 -4.57 -8.56 1.31
CA TRP A 126 -6.00 -8.80 1.13
C TRP A 126 -6.69 -9.15 2.46
N SER A 127 -7.96 -8.84 2.62
CA SER A 127 -8.68 -9.13 3.86
C SER A 127 -9.12 -10.58 3.97
N ASN A 128 -9.31 -11.06 5.20
CA ASN A 128 -9.76 -12.43 5.45
C ASN A 128 -11.27 -12.57 5.23
N LEU A 129 -11.68 -13.32 4.21
CA LEU A 129 -13.09 -13.64 4.02
C LEU A 129 -13.60 -14.62 5.08
N GLY A 130 -12.75 -15.57 5.53
CA GLY A 130 -13.17 -16.67 6.39
C GLY A 130 -14.34 -17.43 5.77
N GLN A 131 -15.44 -17.58 6.51
CA GLN A 131 -16.69 -18.19 6.04
C GLN A 131 -17.69 -17.19 5.44
N ASN A 132 -17.29 -15.93 5.29
CA ASN A 132 -18.19 -14.92 4.78
C ASN A 132 -18.46 -15.05 3.29
N PHE A 133 -19.60 -14.50 2.87
CA PHE A 133 -19.99 -14.47 1.48
C PHE A 133 -19.06 -13.58 0.65
N PHE A 134 -18.60 -14.08 -0.52
CA PHE A 134 -17.82 -13.31 -1.46
C PHE A 134 -18.70 -12.37 -2.31
N PRO A 135 -18.66 -11.07 -2.06
CA PRO A 135 -19.55 -10.13 -2.75
C PRO A 135 -18.96 -9.69 -4.09
N LYS A 136 -19.18 -10.46 -5.15
CA LYS A 136 -18.70 -10.17 -6.53
C LYS A 136 -19.01 -8.74 -7.01
N TYR A 137 -20.12 -8.15 -6.54
CA TYR A 137 -20.50 -6.78 -6.89
C TYR A 137 -19.62 -5.72 -6.22
N ARG A 138 -18.87 -6.07 -5.17
CA ARG A 138 -17.91 -5.19 -4.49
C ARG A 138 -16.49 -5.45 -4.92
N VAL A 139 -16.09 -6.73 -5.04
CA VAL A 139 -14.77 -7.15 -5.51
C VAL A 139 -14.85 -7.45 -7.00
N ARG A 140 -14.70 -6.42 -7.82
CA ARG A 140 -14.91 -6.45 -9.27
C ARG A 140 -13.65 -6.86 -10.04
N ILE A 141 -13.01 -7.97 -9.64
CA ILE A 141 -11.83 -8.50 -10.30
C ILE A 141 -12.22 -9.71 -11.16
N TYR A 142 -11.85 -9.67 -12.43
CA TYR A 142 -12.19 -10.75 -13.36
C TYR A 142 -11.55 -12.07 -12.94
N GLY A 143 -12.37 -13.12 -12.88
CA GLY A 143 -11.93 -14.45 -12.47
C GLY A 143 -11.77 -14.65 -10.96
N PHE A 144 -11.97 -13.62 -10.13
CA PHE A 144 -11.95 -13.80 -8.67
C PHE A 144 -13.19 -14.54 -8.18
N THR A 145 -12.91 -15.55 -7.38
CA THR A 145 -13.88 -16.31 -6.59
C THR A 145 -13.50 -16.15 -5.12
N ASN A 146 -14.33 -16.62 -4.19
CA ASN A 146 -13.96 -16.69 -2.78
C ASN A 146 -12.65 -17.44 -2.57
N ILE A 147 -12.42 -18.54 -3.32
CA ILE A 147 -11.19 -19.34 -3.22
C ILE A 147 -9.97 -18.53 -3.65
N VAL A 148 -10.02 -17.91 -4.82
CA VAL A 148 -8.90 -17.11 -5.34
C VAL A 148 -8.60 -15.93 -4.43
N TYR A 149 -9.63 -15.23 -3.94
CA TYR A 149 -9.46 -14.12 -3.00
C TYR A 149 -8.78 -14.58 -1.71
N GLN A 150 -9.27 -15.68 -1.11
CA GLN A 150 -8.71 -16.23 0.12
C GLN A 150 -7.26 -16.70 -0.07
N GLN A 151 -6.93 -17.28 -1.22
CA GLN A 151 -5.55 -17.64 -1.57
C GLN A 151 -4.61 -16.44 -1.60
N GLN A 152 -5.08 -15.27 -2.09
CA GLN A 152 -4.28 -14.03 -2.06
C GLN A 152 -4.05 -13.57 -0.61
N TYR A 153 -5.06 -13.59 0.24
CA TYR A 153 -4.91 -13.29 1.67
C TYR A 153 -3.91 -14.24 2.32
N ASP A 154 -4.09 -15.55 2.17
CA ASP A 154 -3.25 -16.56 2.79
C ASP A 154 -1.77 -16.41 2.37
N LYS A 155 -1.53 -16.18 1.07
CA LYS A 155 -0.19 -15.91 0.53
C LYS A 155 0.46 -14.69 1.21
N ASN A 156 -0.28 -13.59 1.32
CA ASN A 156 0.25 -12.36 1.91
C ASN A 156 0.56 -12.54 3.40
N VAL A 157 -0.36 -13.14 4.14
CA VAL A 157 -0.18 -13.38 5.59
C VAL A 157 0.94 -14.38 5.88
N GLN A 158 1.05 -15.47 5.12
CA GLN A 158 2.14 -16.43 5.26
C GLN A 158 3.49 -15.79 4.99
N TRP A 159 3.59 -14.98 3.92
CA TRP A 159 4.80 -14.25 3.61
C TRP A 159 5.19 -13.28 4.74
N LEU A 160 4.25 -12.44 5.21
CA LEU A 160 4.49 -11.52 6.33
C LEU A 160 4.92 -12.26 7.59
N LYS A 161 4.22 -13.30 7.99
CA LYS A 161 4.57 -14.11 9.18
C LYS A 161 5.98 -14.65 9.07
N LYS A 162 6.33 -15.27 7.93
CA LYS A 162 7.67 -15.82 7.69
C LYS A 162 8.73 -14.73 7.77
N THR A 163 8.52 -13.61 7.08
CA THR A 163 9.51 -12.52 7.01
C THR A 163 9.68 -11.84 8.36
N LEU A 164 8.59 -11.54 9.07
CA LEU A 164 8.63 -10.90 10.38
C LEU A 164 9.23 -11.81 11.47
N SER A 165 9.04 -13.14 11.36
CA SER A 165 9.63 -14.10 12.30
C SER A 165 11.13 -14.32 12.09
N THR A 166 11.69 -13.90 10.95
CA THR A 166 13.13 -14.01 10.70
C THR A 166 13.84 -12.89 11.43
N PRO A 167 14.77 -13.20 12.36
CA PRO A 167 15.55 -12.19 13.08
C PRO A 167 16.33 -11.32 12.09
N LYS A 168 16.31 -10.00 12.29
CA LYS A 168 17.04 -9.02 11.49
C LYS A 168 17.65 -7.96 12.40
N THR A 169 18.77 -7.40 11.96
CA THR A 169 19.41 -6.26 12.61
C THR A 169 18.79 -4.93 12.19
N HIS A 170 18.23 -4.88 10.98
CA HIS A 170 17.59 -3.67 10.44
C HIS A 170 16.25 -3.38 11.11
N ASN A 171 15.95 -2.11 11.28
CA ASN A 171 14.61 -1.67 11.61
C ASN A 171 13.67 -1.93 10.41
N ARG A 172 12.38 -2.15 10.69
CA ARG A 172 11.41 -2.52 9.65
C ARG A 172 10.27 -1.52 9.56
N VAL A 173 9.91 -1.23 8.32
CA VAL A 173 8.68 -0.53 7.95
C VAL A 173 7.81 -1.51 7.15
N VAL A 174 6.63 -1.80 7.65
CA VAL A 174 5.65 -2.59 6.89
C VAL A 174 4.71 -1.65 6.14
N VAL A 175 4.46 -1.96 4.89
CA VAL A 175 3.52 -1.23 4.04
C VAL A 175 2.52 -2.20 3.44
N THR A 176 1.25 -2.00 3.74
CA THR A 176 0.17 -2.80 3.17
C THR A 176 -0.91 -1.89 2.61
N HIS A 177 -1.73 -2.40 1.70
CA HIS A 177 -2.90 -1.63 1.30
C HIS A 177 -4.03 -1.81 2.33
N TYR A 178 -4.39 -3.04 2.65
CA TYR A 178 -5.39 -3.28 3.69
C TYR A 178 -4.82 -3.08 5.10
N PRO A 179 -5.63 -2.57 6.06
CA PRO A 179 -5.21 -2.42 7.45
C PRO A 179 -4.91 -3.79 8.11
N PRO A 180 -3.89 -3.88 8.98
CA PRO A 180 -3.59 -5.10 9.73
C PRO A 180 -4.53 -5.33 10.91
N THR A 181 -5.21 -4.28 11.39
CA THR A 181 -6.10 -4.28 12.55
C THR A 181 -7.51 -3.85 12.17
N ASN A 182 -8.50 -4.23 12.97
CA ASN A 182 -9.88 -3.85 12.69
C ASN A 182 -10.11 -2.35 12.95
N LEU A 183 -10.22 -1.59 11.89
CA LEU A 183 -10.55 -0.16 11.87
C LEU A 183 -11.85 0.12 11.11
N SER A 184 -12.55 -0.92 10.66
CA SER A 184 -13.79 -0.74 9.92
C SER A 184 -14.90 -0.24 10.83
N THR A 185 -15.48 0.90 10.47
CA THR A 185 -16.72 1.41 11.09
C THR A 185 -17.97 0.87 10.42
N ARG A 186 -17.83 -0.01 9.43
CA ARG A 186 -18.95 -0.61 8.68
C ARG A 186 -19.30 -1.95 9.29
N GLU A 187 -20.46 -2.07 9.93
CA GLU A 187 -20.95 -3.34 10.49
C GLU A 187 -21.12 -4.41 9.39
N LYS A 188 -21.76 -4.03 8.29
CA LYS A 188 -21.96 -4.92 7.15
C LYS A 188 -20.71 -4.94 6.26
N PHE A 189 -20.16 -6.14 6.01
CA PHE A 189 -18.96 -6.37 5.20
C PHE A 189 -17.66 -5.83 5.80
N SER A 190 -17.58 -5.66 7.13
CA SER A 190 -16.34 -5.22 7.81
C SER A 190 -15.12 -6.06 7.41
N TYR A 191 -15.32 -7.36 7.19
CA TYR A 191 -14.31 -8.32 6.74
C TYR A 191 -13.68 -8.00 5.36
N LEU A 192 -14.27 -7.08 4.58
CA LEU A 192 -13.69 -6.61 3.32
C LEU A 192 -12.82 -5.36 3.49
N TYR A 193 -12.77 -4.79 4.68
CA TYR A 193 -12.12 -3.49 4.88
C TYR A 193 -10.92 -3.53 5.81
N SER A 194 -10.76 -4.58 6.60
CA SER A 194 -9.65 -4.68 7.55
C SER A 194 -9.41 -6.12 7.99
N ASN A 195 -8.27 -6.34 8.62
CA ASN A 195 -7.86 -7.62 9.18
C ASN A 195 -7.88 -7.61 10.71
N THR A 196 -7.56 -8.74 11.32
CA THR A 196 -7.36 -8.92 12.77
C THR A 196 -6.01 -9.59 13.01
N LEU A 197 -4.94 -8.93 12.53
CA LEU A 197 -3.58 -9.44 12.58
C LEU A 197 -2.74 -8.72 13.65
N ASP A 198 -3.39 -8.27 14.74
CA ASP A 198 -2.75 -7.55 15.83
C ASP A 198 -1.54 -8.27 16.43
N HIS A 199 -1.55 -9.60 16.39
CA HIS A 199 -0.43 -10.42 16.83
C HIS A 199 0.84 -10.25 15.98
N LEU A 200 0.73 -9.78 14.74
CA LEU A 200 1.88 -9.49 13.88
C LEU A 200 2.48 -8.10 14.16
N ILE A 201 1.69 -7.18 14.72
CA ILE A 201 2.14 -5.82 15.04
C ILE A 201 3.14 -5.80 16.20
N LYS A 202 3.33 -6.90 16.91
CA LYS A 202 4.23 -7.02 18.06
C LYS A 202 5.60 -7.65 17.72
N ILE A 203 5.77 -8.17 16.51
CA ILE A 203 6.97 -8.93 16.16
C ILE A 203 8.13 -7.97 15.87
N SER A 204 9.26 -8.23 16.52
CA SER A 204 10.46 -7.45 16.74
C SER A 204 11.00 -6.61 15.55
N ASN A 205 11.63 -5.49 15.91
CA ASN A 205 12.32 -4.54 15.02
C ASN A 205 11.42 -3.85 13.98
N MET A 206 10.13 -3.73 14.25
CA MET A 206 9.20 -2.95 13.42
C MET A 206 8.86 -1.64 14.13
N SER A 207 9.07 -0.52 13.47
CA SER A 207 8.74 0.80 14.01
C SER A 207 7.45 1.39 13.44
N VAL A 208 7.15 1.08 12.17
CA VAL A 208 6.01 1.68 11.46
C VAL A 208 5.28 0.63 10.64
N TRP A 209 3.94 0.75 10.60
CA TRP A 209 3.07 0.06 9.65
C TRP A 209 2.19 1.08 8.91
N ASN A 210 2.45 1.27 7.63
CA ASN A 210 1.64 2.11 6.75
C ASN A 210 0.53 1.29 6.10
N PHE A 211 -0.64 1.90 5.90
CA PHE A 211 -1.74 1.24 5.18
C PHE A 211 -2.71 2.26 4.56
N GLY A 212 -3.68 1.77 3.78
CA GLY A 212 -4.69 2.55 3.08
C GLY A 212 -6.10 1.94 3.21
N HIS A 213 -6.85 1.91 2.10
CA HIS A 213 -8.10 1.20 1.84
C HIS A 213 -9.36 1.73 2.51
N ILE A 214 -9.28 2.26 3.73
CA ILE A 214 -10.47 2.61 4.52
C ILE A 214 -10.98 4.04 4.30
N HIS A 215 -10.24 4.85 3.53
CA HIS A 215 -10.51 6.26 3.22
C HIS A 215 -10.75 7.12 4.47
N LYS A 216 -9.95 6.86 5.50
CA LYS A 216 -9.88 7.63 6.75
C LYS A 216 -8.44 7.68 7.20
N ASN A 217 -7.96 8.85 7.59
CA ASN A 217 -6.60 8.97 8.06
C ASN A 217 -6.52 8.66 9.56
N HIS A 218 -5.48 7.93 9.90
CA HIS A 218 -5.18 7.48 11.25
C HIS A 218 -3.69 7.63 11.53
N MET A 219 -3.38 8.03 12.75
CA MET A 219 -2.03 8.00 13.31
C MET A 219 -2.14 7.63 14.79
N PHE A 220 -1.71 6.42 15.12
CA PHE A 220 -1.74 5.92 16.51
C PHE A 220 -0.68 4.85 16.71
N THR A 221 -0.29 4.63 17.97
CA THR A 221 0.66 3.59 18.35
C THR A 221 -0.07 2.36 18.89
N LYS A 222 0.34 1.18 18.44
CA LYS A 222 -0.13 -0.11 18.96
C LYS A 222 1.07 -1.03 19.13
N ASN A 223 1.27 -1.58 20.34
CA ASN A 223 2.40 -2.45 20.66
C ASN A 223 3.76 -1.81 20.26
N GLU A 224 3.93 -0.52 20.54
CA GLU A 224 5.13 0.28 20.22
C GLU A 224 5.36 0.53 18.72
N VAL A 225 4.48 0.07 17.84
CA VAL A 225 4.51 0.30 16.39
C VAL A 225 3.60 1.46 16.05
N LEU A 226 4.10 2.43 15.28
CA LEU A 226 3.29 3.52 14.72
C LEU A 226 2.46 2.99 13.53
N LEU A 227 1.16 3.05 13.64
CA LEU A 227 0.23 2.79 12.54
C LEU A 227 -0.19 4.11 11.94
N VAL A 228 0.02 4.28 10.61
CA VAL A 228 -0.21 5.57 9.97
C VAL A 228 -0.73 5.42 8.53
N THR A 229 -1.63 6.32 8.17
CA THR A 229 -2.22 6.43 6.84
C THR A 229 -2.15 7.87 6.34
N ASN A 230 -2.16 8.05 5.02
CA ASN A 230 -2.35 9.34 4.36
C ASN A 230 -3.07 9.11 3.03
N GLN A 231 -4.40 9.10 3.10
CA GLN A 231 -5.32 8.70 2.04
C GLN A 231 -6.12 9.90 1.53
N THR A 232 -6.27 10.05 0.20
CA THR A 232 -7.22 11.02 -0.35
C THR A 232 -8.65 10.49 -0.34
N GLY A 233 -8.81 9.17 -0.54
CA GLY A 233 -10.09 8.57 -0.86
C GLY A 233 -10.66 9.07 -2.19
N ARG A 234 -11.80 8.53 -2.60
CA ARG A 234 -12.52 9.02 -3.78
C ARG A 234 -13.19 10.36 -3.45
N VAL A 235 -13.46 11.19 -4.45
CA VAL A 235 -14.13 12.50 -4.30
C VAL A 235 -15.38 12.42 -3.41
N LYS A 236 -16.19 11.38 -3.55
CA LYS A 236 -17.40 11.17 -2.74
C LYS A 236 -17.15 10.84 -1.25
N ASP A 237 -15.96 10.36 -0.91
CA ASP A 237 -15.61 9.99 0.46
C ASP A 237 -15.23 11.24 1.29
N ASN A 238 -14.97 12.37 0.62
CA ASN A 238 -14.78 13.70 1.20
C ASN A 238 -13.75 13.75 2.33
N VAL A 239 -12.64 13.06 2.16
CA VAL A 239 -11.51 13.05 3.10
C VAL A 239 -10.87 14.45 3.10
N LYS A 240 -10.72 15.06 4.27
CA LYS A 240 -10.26 16.46 4.42
C LYS A 240 -8.84 16.61 4.96
N ASP A 241 -8.31 15.56 5.51
CA ASP A 241 -7.05 15.53 6.27
C ASP A 241 -5.89 14.86 5.51
N TYR A 242 -6.02 14.72 4.19
CA TYR A 242 -4.92 14.31 3.33
C TYR A 242 -3.87 15.42 3.24
N VAL A 243 -2.59 15.06 3.38
CA VAL A 243 -1.46 15.98 3.33
C VAL A 243 -0.54 15.61 2.16
N ARG A 244 -0.34 16.53 1.22
CA ARG A 244 0.40 16.29 -0.05
C ARG A 244 1.89 16.03 0.12
N ASP A 245 2.47 16.51 1.21
CA ASP A 245 3.90 16.38 1.57
C ASP A 245 4.08 15.67 2.92
N PHE A 246 3.20 14.71 3.23
CA PHE A 246 3.17 13.99 4.49
C PHE A 246 4.43 13.14 4.70
N ILE A 247 5.17 13.42 5.77
CA ILE A 247 6.43 12.76 6.11
C ILE A 247 6.24 11.76 7.24
N VAL A 248 6.81 10.57 7.07
CA VAL A 248 7.04 9.60 8.13
C VAL A 248 8.54 9.54 8.40
N THR A 249 8.92 9.50 9.68
CA THR A 249 10.32 9.42 10.14
C THR A 249 10.55 8.14 10.91
N VAL A 250 11.63 7.44 10.61
CA VAL A 250 12.01 6.15 11.20
C VAL A 250 13.37 6.25 11.85
#